data_9e4fc251e02ad506fc776e20b6fb0b65
#
_entry.id   9e4fc251e02ad506fc776e20b6fb0b65
#
_cell.length_a   1.000
_cell.length_b   1.000
_cell.length_c   1.000
_cell.angle_alpha   90.00
_cell.angle_beta   90.00
_cell.angle_gamma   90.00
#
_symmetry.space_group_name_H-M   'P 1'
#
loop_
_entity.id
_entity.type
_entity.pdbx_description
1 polymer ?
#
loop_
_entity_poly.entity_id
_entity_poly.type
_entity_poly.pdbx_seq_one_letter_code
_entity_poly.pdbx_strand_id
1 'polypeptide(L)'
;MNTQAAPALQATNIHQSFGPVEALRGVNLTLMPGEIVAILGVNGAGKSTFLDIVLGLATPTQGEISVYGMSPREAVRRSLVSAMLQTGSMPRDGKVRNTIDLVAGMHANPIPTDELLERTKLTKLAKRPIDKLSGG
;
A
#
# COMPACT_ATOMS: atom_id res chain seq x y z
N MET A 1 19.26 2.57 -28.06
CA MET A 1 17.88 2.83 -27.64
C MET A 1 17.87 2.92 -26.14
N ASN A 2 17.68 4.12 -25.59
CA ASN A 2 17.51 4.29 -24.14
C ASN A 2 16.14 3.71 -23.77
N THR A 3 16.12 2.50 -23.27
CA THR A 3 14.91 1.93 -22.65
C THR A 3 14.75 2.61 -21.28
N GLN A 4 14.15 3.79 -21.29
CA GLN A 4 13.80 4.47 -20.07
C GLN A 4 12.85 3.55 -19.30
N ALA A 5 13.23 3.12 -18.11
CA ALA A 5 12.40 2.23 -17.30
C ALA A 5 11.01 2.87 -17.11
N ALA A 6 9.97 2.06 -17.25
CA ALA A 6 8.61 2.55 -17.03
C ALA A 6 8.45 3.01 -15.56
N PRO A 7 7.72 4.11 -15.31
CA PRO A 7 7.45 4.57 -13.95
C PRO A 7 6.79 3.47 -13.08
N ALA A 8 7.19 3.38 -11.84
CA ALA A 8 6.52 2.54 -10.84
C ALA A 8 5.13 3.09 -10.52
N LEU A 9 5.00 4.43 -10.49
CA LEU A 9 3.72 5.13 -10.34
C LEU A 9 3.73 6.35 -11.26
N GLN A 10 2.65 6.54 -12.01
CA GLN A 10 2.39 7.77 -12.77
C GLN A 10 0.97 8.23 -12.49
N ALA A 11 0.83 9.40 -11.91
CA ALA A 11 -0.42 10.09 -11.66
C ALA A 11 -0.40 11.42 -12.41
N THR A 12 -1.43 11.69 -13.20
CA THR A 12 -1.54 12.89 -14.03
C THR A 12 -2.87 13.55 -13.79
N ASN A 13 -2.83 14.80 -13.31
CA ASN A 13 -3.98 15.66 -13.10
C ASN A 13 -5.10 14.99 -12.28
N ILE A 14 -4.73 14.34 -11.16
CA ILE A 14 -5.68 13.60 -10.32
C ILE A 14 -6.55 14.56 -9.53
N HIS A 15 -7.86 14.51 -9.77
CA HIS A 15 -8.90 15.16 -8.99
C HIS A 15 -9.74 14.15 -8.24
N GLN A 16 -10.16 14.50 -7.03
CA GLN A 16 -11.11 13.71 -6.26
C GLN A 16 -12.05 14.62 -5.49
N SER A 17 -13.35 14.43 -5.69
CA SER A 17 -14.38 15.17 -4.99
C SER A 17 -15.29 14.24 -4.21
N PHE A 18 -15.73 14.68 -3.03
CA PHE A 18 -16.74 14.05 -2.19
C PHE A 18 -17.87 15.05 -1.96
N GLY A 19 -18.93 14.97 -2.79
CA GLY A 19 -19.95 16.01 -2.84
C GLY A 19 -19.32 17.38 -3.16
N PRO A 20 -19.54 18.40 -2.32
CA PRO A 20 -18.99 19.75 -2.55
C PRO A 20 -17.51 19.89 -2.19
N VAL A 21 -16.92 18.88 -1.54
CA VAL A 21 -15.53 18.94 -1.07
C VAL A 21 -14.59 18.36 -2.11
N GLU A 22 -13.72 19.20 -2.67
CA GLU A 22 -12.64 18.77 -3.55
C GLU A 22 -11.40 18.42 -2.72
N ALA A 23 -11.15 17.13 -2.54
CA ALA A 23 -10.05 16.59 -1.74
C ALA A 23 -8.71 16.59 -2.48
N LEU A 24 -8.73 16.39 -3.82
CA LEU A 24 -7.56 16.48 -4.68
C LEU A 24 -7.84 17.42 -5.85
N ARG A 25 -6.87 18.27 -6.17
CA ARG A 25 -7.01 19.38 -7.13
C ARG A 25 -5.91 19.34 -8.19
N GLY A 26 -5.89 18.30 -9.02
CA GLY A 26 -4.92 18.18 -10.11
C GLY A 26 -3.55 17.71 -9.64
N VAL A 27 -3.48 16.68 -8.80
CA VAL A 27 -2.22 16.11 -8.31
C VAL A 27 -1.47 15.41 -9.42
N ASN A 28 -0.18 15.74 -9.56
CA ASN A 28 0.74 15.09 -10.47
C ASN A 28 1.89 14.48 -9.67
N LEU A 29 2.19 13.20 -9.92
CA LEU A 29 3.31 12.50 -9.31
C LEU A 29 3.83 11.43 -10.26
N THR A 30 5.12 11.44 -10.50
CA THR A 30 5.82 10.33 -11.17
C THR A 30 6.85 9.77 -10.20
N LEU A 31 6.83 8.44 -10.01
CA LEU A 31 7.75 7.72 -9.15
C LEU A 31 8.45 6.66 -10.00
N MET A 32 9.76 6.72 -10.06
CA MET A 32 10.56 5.73 -10.76
C MET A 32 10.90 4.55 -9.84
N PRO A 33 11.19 3.35 -10.39
CA PRO A 33 11.65 2.23 -9.59
C PRO A 33 12.89 2.59 -8.75
N GLY A 34 12.86 2.26 -7.44
CA GLY A 34 13.93 2.55 -6.49
C GLY A 34 13.85 3.92 -5.81
N GLU A 35 12.95 4.80 -6.23
CA GLU A 35 12.74 6.08 -5.57
C GLU A 35 11.93 5.94 -4.27
N ILE A 36 12.21 6.83 -3.31
CA ILE A 36 11.46 6.99 -2.06
C ILE A 36 10.89 8.40 -2.05
N VAL A 37 9.56 8.49 -1.94
CA VAL A 37 8.85 9.76 -1.90
C VAL A 37 8.08 9.89 -0.58
N ALA A 38 8.21 11.04 0.08
CA ALA A 38 7.41 11.41 1.24
C ALA A 38 6.29 12.39 0.82
N ILE A 39 5.05 12.05 1.15
CA ILE A 39 3.90 12.94 0.93
C ILE A 39 3.62 13.68 2.24
N LEU A 40 3.90 14.98 2.25
CA LEU A 40 3.74 15.85 3.41
C LEU A 40 2.50 16.74 3.23
N GLY A 41 1.87 17.09 4.34
CA GLY A 41 0.73 18.00 4.37
C GLY A 41 -0.04 17.92 5.69
N VAL A 42 -0.83 18.94 5.97
CA VAL A 42 -1.70 18.99 7.14
C VAL A 42 -2.79 17.91 7.11
N ASN A 43 -3.44 17.68 8.24
CA ASN A 43 -4.60 16.78 8.27
C ASN A 43 -5.71 17.32 7.37
N GLY A 44 -6.32 16.43 6.57
CA GLY A 44 -7.32 16.82 5.57
C GLY A 44 -6.76 17.30 4.22
N ALA A 45 -5.43 17.32 4.03
CA ALA A 45 -4.81 17.73 2.75
C ALA A 45 -4.94 16.69 1.60
N GLY A 46 -5.76 15.65 1.74
CA GLY A 46 -5.98 14.66 0.68
C GLY A 46 -4.94 13.55 0.59
N LYS A 47 -3.95 13.48 1.50
CA LYS A 47 -2.90 12.45 1.46
C LYS A 47 -3.46 11.02 1.43
N SER A 48 -4.34 10.69 2.37
CA SER A 48 -4.97 9.36 2.42
C SER A 48 -5.82 9.10 1.19
N THR A 49 -6.56 10.10 0.70
CA THR A 49 -7.36 10.00 -0.52
C THR A 49 -6.50 9.68 -1.74
N PHE A 50 -5.33 10.30 -1.86
CA PHE A 50 -4.40 9.99 -2.94
C PHE A 50 -3.85 8.57 -2.81
N LEU A 51 -3.47 8.15 -1.60
CA LEU A 51 -3.02 6.78 -1.35
C LEU A 51 -4.10 5.73 -1.62
N ASP A 52 -5.37 6.02 -1.27
CA ASP A 52 -6.49 5.12 -1.59
C ASP A 52 -6.64 4.93 -3.11
N ILE A 53 -6.41 5.97 -3.90
CA ILE A 53 -6.41 5.88 -5.36
C ILE A 53 -5.22 5.04 -5.85
N VAL A 54 -4.02 5.26 -5.33
CA VAL A 54 -2.81 4.47 -5.66
C VAL A 54 -3.00 2.99 -5.33
N LEU A 55 -3.71 2.68 -4.25
CA LEU A 55 -4.02 1.31 -3.81
C LEU A 55 -5.24 0.70 -4.56
N GLY A 56 -5.87 1.43 -5.46
CA GLY A 56 -7.06 0.97 -6.18
C GLY A 56 -8.31 0.81 -5.30
N LEU A 57 -8.32 1.41 -4.12
CA LEU A 57 -9.47 1.45 -3.19
C LEU A 57 -10.47 2.52 -3.61
N ALA A 58 -10.03 3.55 -4.33
CA ALA A 58 -10.85 4.60 -4.91
C ALA A 58 -10.48 4.82 -6.39
N THR A 59 -11.44 5.35 -7.16
CA THR A 59 -11.21 5.80 -8.53
C THR A 59 -11.25 7.32 -8.55
N PRO A 60 -10.28 8.00 -9.17
CA PRO A 60 -10.27 9.46 -9.21
C PRO A 60 -11.47 9.98 -10.03
N THR A 61 -11.98 11.16 -9.65
CA THR A 61 -13.07 11.82 -10.37
C THR A 61 -12.60 12.29 -11.75
N GLN A 62 -11.33 12.71 -11.86
CA GLN A 62 -10.68 13.10 -13.12
C GLN A 62 -9.17 12.79 -13.02
N GLY A 63 -8.53 12.72 -14.20
CA GLY A 63 -7.12 12.41 -14.33
C GLY A 63 -6.85 10.92 -14.54
N GLU A 64 -5.60 10.61 -14.73
CA GLU A 64 -5.15 9.24 -15.04
C GLU A 64 -4.09 8.79 -14.05
N ILE A 65 -4.17 7.52 -13.65
CA ILE A 65 -3.18 6.90 -12.78
C ILE A 65 -2.82 5.51 -13.28
N SER A 66 -1.54 5.21 -13.27
CA SER A 66 -1.03 3.88 -13.56
C SER A 66 0.06 3.47 -12.57
N VAL A 67 0.13 2.19 -12.28
CA VAL A 67 1.15 1.55 -11.45
C VAL A 67 1.80 0.46 -12.28
N TYR A 68 3.10 0.59 -12.55
CA TYR A 68 3.83 -0.26 -13.51
C TYR A 68 3.10 -0.38 -14.86
N GLY A 69 2.54 0.73 -15.36
CA GLY A 69 1.82 0.77 -16.62
C GLY A 69 0.43 0.11 -16.65
N MET A 70 -0.09 -0.32 -15.53
CA MET A 70 -1.43 -0.92 -15.41
C MET A 70 -2.30 -0.15 -14.41
N SER A 71 -3.60 -0.47 -14.36
CA SER A 71 -4.48 0.16 -13.36
C SER A 71 -4.04 -0.21 -11.94
N PRO A 72 -4.22 0.68 -10.94
CA PRO A 72 -3.88 0.38 -9.53
C PRO A 72 -4.49 -0.93 -9.04
N ARG A 73 -5.77 -1.17 -9.35
CA ARG A 73 -6.48 -2.40 -8.95
C ARG A 73 -5.84 -3.66 -9.54
N GLU A 74 -5.39 -3.61 -10.79
CA GLU A 74 -4.70 -4.74 -11.42
C GLU A 74 -3.31 -4.95 -10.81
N ALA A 75 -2.57 -3.88 -10.51
CA ALA A 75 -1.27 -3.96 -9.85
C ALA A 75 -1.38 -4.60 -8.45
N VAL A 76 -2.41 -4.24 -7.68
CA VAL A 76 -2.69 -4.86 -6.38
C VAL A 76 -3.04 -6.34 -6.54
N ARG A 77 -3.90 -6.71 -7.49
CA ARG A 77 -4.25 -8.11 -7.76
C ARG A 77 -3.05 -8.97 -8.17
N ARG A 78 -2.06 -8.36 -8.79
CA ARG A 78 -0.79 -9.02 -9.14
C ARG A 78 0.26 -8.98 -8.02
N SER A 79 -0.12 -8.51 -6.82
CA SER A 79 0.80 -8.38 -5.67
C SER A 79 2.02 -7.49 -5.95
N LEU A 80 1.89 -6.51 -6.84
CA LEU A 80 2.94 -5.55 -7.16
C LEU A 80 2.93 -4.33 -6.23
N VAL A 81 1.86 -4.17 -5.44
CA VAL A 81 1.68 -3.08 -4.47
C VAL A 81 1.26 -3.67 -3.15
N SER A 82 1.86 -3.17 -2.08
CA SER A 82 1.45 -3.44 -0.70
C SER A 82 1.40 -2.14 0.08
N ALA A 83 0.60 -2.13 1.15
CA ALA A 83 0.49 -0.97 2.02
C ALA A 83 0.48 -1.40 3.48
N MET A 84 1.10 -0.58 4.33
CA MET A 84 0.94 -0.65 5.76
C MET A 84 0.09 0.55 6.19
N LEU A 85 -1.13 0.28 6.63
CA LEU A 85 -2.07 1.31 7.05
C LEU A 85 -1.83 1.67 8.51
N GLN A 86 -2.06 2.94 8.85
CA GLN A 86 -1.94 3.44 10.22
C GLN A 86 -2.94 2.79 11.19
N THR A 87 -4.12 2.43 10.68
CA THR A 87 -5.20 1.79 11.42
C THR A 87 -5.53 0.44 10.77
N GLY A 88 -4.63 -0.52 10.90
CA GLY A 88 -4.89 -1.90 10.49
C GLY A 88 -5.42 -2.72 11.67
N SER A 89 -6.68 -3.13 11.63
CA SER A 89 -7.19 -4.11 12.61
C SER A 89 -6.74 -5.50 12.18
N MET A 90 -5.68 -5.98 12.77
CA MET A 90 -5.38 -7.42 12.72
C MET A 90 -6.41 -8.18 13.58
N PRO A 91 -6.76 -9.43 13.23
CA PRO A 91 -7.62 -10.26 14.08
C PRO A 91 -7.00 -10.34 15.48
N ARG A 92 -7.71 -9.82 16.50
CA ARG A 92 -7.18 -9.70 17.87
C ARG A 92 -6.82 -11.06 18.49
N ASP A 93 -7.57 -12.08 18.12
CA ASP A 93 -7.39 -13.45 18.62
C ASP A 93 -6.33 -14.25 17.84
N GLY A 94 -5.74 -13.65 16.81
CA GLY A 94 -4.73 -14.30 15.97
C GLY A 94 -3.37 -14.38 16.66
N LYS A 95 -2.68 -15.52 16.51
CA LYS A 95 -1.26 -15.61 16.83
C LYS A 95 -0.43 -14.99 15.72
N VAL A 96 0.73 -14.43 16.04
CA VAL A 96 1.65 -13.82 15.06
C VAL A 96 1.87 -14.70 13.84
N ARG A 97 2.24 -15.97 14.03
CA ARG A 97 2.47 -16.93 12.93
C ARG A 97 1.22 -17.09 12.05
N ASN A 98 0.06 -17.37 12.67
CA ASN A 98 -1.17 -17.62 11.92
C ASN A 98 -1.59 -16.40 11.08
N THR A 99 -1.36 -15.21 11.58
CA THR A 99 -1.64 -13.98 10.83
C THR A 99 -0.69 -13.79 9.66
N ILE A 100 0.60 -14.11 9.85
CA ILE A 100 1.57 -14.10 8.76
C ILE A 100 1.17 -15.14 7.70
N ASP A 101 0.84 -16.37 8.09
CA ASP A 101 0.40 -17.43 7.18
C ASP A 101 -0.86 -17.03 6.40
N LEU A 102 -1.82 -16.37 7.07
CA LEU A 102 -3.04 -15.86 6.43
C LEU A 102 -2.72 -14.81 5.36
N VAL A 103 -1.88 -13.83 5.68
CA VAL A 103 -1.48 -12.78 4.74
C VAL A 103 -0.63 -13.38 3.62
N ALA A 104 0.29 -14.28 3.92
CA ALA A 104 1.11 -14.96 2.93
C ALA A 104 0.25 -15.71 1.90
N GLY A 105 -0.84 -16.36 2.34
CA GLY A 105 -1.78 -17.05 1.46
C GLY A 105 -2.51 -16.14 0.45
N MET A 106 -2.46 -14.83 0.62
CA MET A 106 -3.02 -13.85 -0.32
C MET A 106 -2.03 -13.45 -1.44
N HIS A 107 -0.77 -13.86 -1.34
CA HIS A 107 0.28 -13.53 -2.30
C HIS A 107 0.67 -14.73 -3.14
N ALA A 108 0.99 -14.49 -4.42
CA ALA A 108 1.36 -15.55 -5.35
C ALA A 108 2.72 -16.21 -4.99
N ASN A 109 3.67 -15.42 -4.51
CA ASN A 109 5.02 -15.87 -4.15
C ASN A 109 5.42 -15.28 -2.79
N PRO A 110 4.84 -15.74 -1.68
CA PRO A 110 5.17 -15.19 -0.36
C PRO A 110 6.56 -15.65 0.09
N ILE A 111 7.21 -14.82 0.89
CA ILE A 111 8.37 -15.25 1.67
C ILE A 111 7.91 -16.33 2.66
N PRO A 112 8.64 -17.44 2.81
CA PRO A 112 8.31 -18.48 3.81
C PRO A 112 8.17 -17.87 5.22
N THR A 113 7.13 -18.25 5.94
CA THR A 113 6.81 -17.68 7.26
C THR A 113 7.99 -17.75 8.25
N ASP A 114 8.72 -18.86 8.26
CA ASP A 114 9.88 -19.01 9.15
C ASP A 114 10.99 -18.03 8.80
N GLU A 115 11.29 -17.85 7.53
CA GLU A 115 12.26 -16.86 7.05
C GLU A 115 11.81 -15.44 7.42
N LEU A 116 10.53 -15.12 7.25
CA LEU A 116 10.00 -13.80 7.61
C LEU A 116 10.10 -13.56 9.12
N LEU A 117 9.78 -14.55 9.94
CA LEU A 117 9.91 -14.48 11.41
C LEU A 117 11.36 -14.24 11.85
N GLU A 118 12.33 -14.87 11.18
CA GLU A 118 13.75 -14.66 11.46
C GLU A 118 14.20 -13.25 11.06
N ARG A 119 13.88 -12.81 9.83
CA ARG A 119 14.22 -11.47 9.31
C ARG A 119 13.66 -10.35 10.20
N THR A 120 12.44 -10.53 10.70
CA THR A 120 11.76 -9.55 11.56
C THR A 120 12.07 -9.73 13.06
N LYS A 121 12.87 -10.73 13.43
CA LYS A 121 13.20 -11.09 14.83
C LYS A 121 11.95 -11.44 15.66
N LEU A 122 10.90 -11.93 15.03
CA LEU A 122 9.63 -12.30 15.65
C LEU A 122 9.53 -13.79 16.02
N THR A 123 10.56 -14.60 15.78
CA THR A 123 10.56 -16.05 16.01
C THR A 123 10.09 -16.41 17.42
N LYS A 124 10.59 -15.69 18.45
CA LYS A 124 10.20 -15.93 19.85
C LYS A 124 8.75 -15.52 20.15
N LEU A 125 8.17 -14.68 19.33
CA LEU A 125 6.79 -14.16 19.46
C LEU A 125 5.80 -14.89 18.56
N ALA A 126 6.22 -15.84 17.73
CA ALA A 126 5.41 -16.52 16.73
C ALA A 126 4.10 -17.12 17.27
N LYS A 127 4.13 -17.62 18.50
CA LYS A 127 2.96 -18.22 19.17
C LYS A 127 2.16 -17.23 20.04
N ARG A 128 2.63 -15.97 20.15
CA ARG A 128 2.00 -14.95 21.00
C ARG A 128 0.77 -14.37 20.31
N PRO A 129 -0.33 -14.12 21.04
CA PRO A 129 -1.47 -13.39 20.51
C PRO A 129 -1.07 -11.96 20.11
N ILE A 130 -1.66 -11.44 19.01
CA ILE A 130 -1.31 -10.12 18.47
C ILE A 130 -1.72 -9.01 19.44
N ASP A 131 -2.85 -9.15 20.11
CA ASP A 131 -3.34 -8.20 21.11
C ASP A 131 -2.39 -8.02 22.32
N LYS A 132 -1.47 -8.96 22.51
CA LYS A 132 -0.44 -8.93 23.56
C LYS A 132 0.90 -8.36 23.07
N LEU A 133 0.98 -7.84 21.84
CA LEU A 133 2.14 -7.14 21.33
C LEU A 133 2.02 -5.65 21.62
N SER A 134 3.14 -5.00 21.91
CA SER A 134 3.21 -3.54 21.94
C SER A 134 3.02 -2.99 20.54
N GLY A 135 2.35 -1.84 20.39
CA GLY A 135 2.08 -1.19 19.10
C GLY A 135 3.30 -0.55 18.45
N GLY A 136 4.43 -1.23 18.45
CA GLY A 136 5.67 -0.81 17.82
C GLY A 136 6.09 -1.76 16.70
#